data_792a788ab27ed3541497de9e21d4e333
#
_entry.id   792a788ab27ed3541497de9e21d4e333
#
_cell.length_a   1.000
_cell.length_b   1.000
_cell.length_c   1.000
_cell.angle_alpha   90.00
_cell.angle_beta   90.00
_cell.angle_gamma   90.00
#
_symmetry.space_group_name_H-M   'P 1'
#
loop_
_entity.id
_entity.type
_entity.pdbx_description
1 polymer ?
#
loop_
_entity_poly.entity_id
_entity_poly.type
_entity_poly.pdbx_seq_one_letter_code
_entity_poly.pdbx_strand_id
1 'polypeptide(L)'
;MHLKPLKSNKQHSESMEFFFRIKEKKTQFLKVEVQFQTDEEIYLRLFCEIFLYLRQNKPKNPWRGIVIYPSSNVDTADINHYRELFQSRRVSRIYLDELGETTSLPVGIATIKLIIEDRNTAIVAVRDLITRIQQEINIQQQQRQLLELIETILVYKFPRMSRKVIEEMFGLSDLKQTRVYQEGVEEGKQQGKEEERIESIPRLLKLDLSIEQIAQGLDLDLEEVRRQVENQSSNQD
;
A
#
# COMPACT_ATOMS: atom_id res chain seq x y z
N MET A 1 -14.46 6.42 10.95
CA MET A 1 -13.62 5.21 10.94
C MET A 1 -12.20 5.66 11.24
N HIS A 2 -11.63 5.32 12.41
CA HIS A 2 -10.24 5.69 12.71
C HIS A 2 -9.37 4.48 12.42
N LEU A 3 -8.62 4.55 11.34
CA LEU A 3 -7.59 3.59 10.98
C LEU A 3 -6.30 3.98 11.73
N LYS A 4 -5.79 3.13 12.59
CA LYS A 4 -4.42 3.22 13.08
C LYS A 4 -3.67 1.99 12.58
N PRO A 5 -2.73 2.14 11.66
CA PRO A 5 -1.80 1.07 11.33
C PRO A 5 -0.84 0.88 12.51
N LEU A 6 -0.76 -0.33 13.02
CA LEU A 6 0.32 -0.73 13.91
C LEU A 6 1.52 -1.09 13.04
N LYS A 7 2.67 -0.45 13.30
CA LYS A 7 3.94 -0.76 12.62
C LYS A 7 4.36 -2.19 13.00
N SER A 8 4.37 -3.09 12.02
CA SER A 8 4.96 -4.41 12.12
C SER A 8 6.47 -4.32 11.91
N ASN A 9 7.24 -5.05 12.72
CA ASN A 9 8.68 -5.25 12.50
C ASN A 9 8.89 -6.00 11.18
N LYS A 10 9.71 -5.42 10.31
CA LYS A 10 10.14 -6.01 9.04
C LYS A 10 10.87 -7.33 9.28
N GLN A 11 10.29 -8.41 8.81
CA GLN A 11 10.96 -9.53 8.11
C GLN A 11 9.90 -10.62 7.82
N HIS A 12 9.79 -10.98 6.53
CA HIS A 12 9.02 -12.07 5.93
C HIS A 12 7.56 -11.80 5.57
N SER A 13 7.31 -12.03 4.30
CA SER A 13 6.06 -12.08 3.52
C SER A 13 5.31 -10.74 3.33
N GLU A 14 4.91 -10.50 2.07
CA GLU A 14 4.03 -9.39 1.66
C GLU A 14 2.59 -9.62 2.15
N SER A 15 2.39 -9.60 3.47
CA SER A 15 1.07 -9.62 4.08
C SER A 15 0.70 -8.21 4.54
N MET A 16 -0.49 -7.74 4.18
CA MET A 16 -1.03 -6.48 4.67
C MET A 16 -1.98 -6.75 5.82
N GLU A 17 -1.65 -6.23 7.00
CA GLU A 17 -2.45 -6.36 8.21
C GLU A 17 -3.28 -5.12 8.47
N PHE A 18 -4.57 -5.32 8.71
CA PHE A 18 -5.47 -4.24 9.06
C PHE A 18 -6.30 -4.58 10.30
N PHE A 19 -6.36 -3.63 11.21
CA PHE A 19 -7.29 -3.67 12.34
C PHE A 19 -8.41 -2.65 12.13
N PHE A 20 -9.63 -3.11 11.98
CA PHE A 20 -10.78 -2.24 11.77
C PHE A 20 -11.70 -2.23 12.98
N ARG A 21 -12.21 -1.05 13.31
CA ARG A 21 -13.30 -0.88 14.26
C ARG A 21 -14.56 -0.50 13.48
N ILE A 22 -15.47 -1.47 13.30
CA ILE A 22 -16.74 -1.22 12.62
C ILE A 22 -17.74 -0.64 13.63
N LYS A 23 -18.21 0.59 13.35
CA LYS A 23 -19.31 1.22 14.07
C LYS A 23 -20.64 0.86 13.41
N GLU A 24 -21.17 -0.31 13.66
CA GLU A 24 -22.58 -0.60 13.52
C GLU A 24 -23.19 -0.85 14.90
N LYS A 25 -24.53 -1.01 15.01
CA LYS A 25 -25.29 -1.10 16.30
C LYS A 25 -24.70 -2.00 17.39
N LYS A 26 -23.66 -2.80 17.06
CA LYS A 26 -22.74 -3.47 18.01
C LYS A 26 -21.33 -3.29 17.47
N THR A 27 -20.55 -2.40 18.09
CA THR A 27 -19.13 -2.21 17.77
C THR A 27 -18.42 -3.58 17.87
N GLN A 28 -17.92 -4.10 16.77
CA GLN A 28 -17.09 -5.32 16.73
C GLN A 28 -15.65 -4.94 16.47
N PHE A 29 -14.71 -5.67 17.07
CA PHE A 29 -13.33 -5.65 16.68
C PHE A 29 -13.14 -6.62 15.50
N LEU A 30 -12.55 -6.16 14.43
CA LEU A 30 -12.28 -6.93 13.22
C LEU A 30 -10.80 -6.92 12.91
N LYS A 31 -10.15 -8.08 12.93
CA LYS A 31 -8.82 -8.29 12.35
C LYS A 31 -9.00 -8.75 10.91
N VAL A 32 -8.42 -8.04 9.97
CA VAL A 32 -8.37 -8.44 8.57
C VAL A 32 -6.93 -8.69 8.20
N GLU A 33 -6.68 -9.84 7.61
CA GLU A 33 -5.40 -10.26 7.05
C GLU A 33 -5.58 -10.45 5.55
N VAL A 34 -4.64 -9.96 4.75
CA VAL A 34 -4.65 -10.14 3.29
C VAL A 34 -3.41 -10.94 2.92
N GLN A 35 -3.61 -12.15 2.41
CA GLN A 35 -2.55 -13.11 2.16
C GLN A 35 -2.49 -13.50 0.68
N PHE A 36 -1.44 -13.05 -0.03
CA PHE A 36 -1.26 -13.31 -1.46
C PHE A 36 -0.31 -14.46 -1.78
N GLN A 37 0.46 -14.91 -0.81
CA GLN A 37 1.39 -16.02 -0.93
C GLN A 37 1.00 -17.14 0.01
N THR A 38 1.41 -18.38 -0.31
CA THR A 38 1.24 -19.51 0.59
C THR A 38 2.01 -19.29 1.88
N ASP A 39 1.35 -19.52 3.01
CA ASP A 39 1.93 -19.39 4.35
C ASP A 39 1.30 -20.42 5.27
N GLU A 40 2.04 -21.44 5.62
CA GLU A 40 1.56 -22.52 6.50
C GLU A 40 1.32 -22.06 7.93
N GLU A 41 1.92 -20.92 8.34
CA GLU A 41 1.80 -20.37 9.70
C GLU A 41 0.79 -19.24 9.82
N ILE A 42 0.05 -18.91 8.75
CA ILE A 42 -0.90 -17.78 8.72
C ILE A 42 -1.88 -17.80 9.90
N TYR A 43 -2.45 -18.96 10.21
CA TYR A 43 -3.44 -19.06 11.30
C TYR A 43 -2.79 -19.00 12.67
N LEU A 44 -1.59 -19.54 12.84
CA LEU A 44 -0.83 -19.39 14.09
C LEU A 44 -0.56 -17.91 14.35
N ARG A 45 -0.06 -17.17 13.34
CA ARG A 45 0.21 -15.74 13.45
C ARG A 45 -1.07 -14.94 13.72
N LEU A 46 -2.12 -15.15 12.92
CA LEU A 46 -3.41 -14.48 13.08
C LEU A 46 -3.97 -14.60 14.49
N PHE A 47 -4.00 -15.82 15.05
CA PHE A 47 -4.56 -16.04 16.37
C PHE A 47 -3.66 -15.53 17.49
N CYS A 48 -2.34 -15.64 17.35
CA CYS A 48 -1.39 -15.01 18.28
C CYS A 48 -1.62 -13.50 18.37
N GLU A 49 -1.77 -12.83 17.25
CA GLU A 49 -2.01 -11.38 17.20
C GLU A 49 -3.37 -10.99 17.78
N ILE A 50 -4.43 -11.72 17.43
CA ILE A 50 -5.78 -11.48 17.99
C ILE A 50 -5.74 -11.62 19.51
N PHE A 51 -5.19 -12.71 20.04
CA PHE A 51 -5.19 -12.95 21.49
C PHE A 51 -4.25 -11.99 22.23
N LEU A 52 -3.11 -11.61 21.61
CA LEU A 52 -2.25 -10.59 22.16
C LEU A 52 -2.95 -9.23 22.24
N TYR A 53 -3.66 -8.85 21.18
CA TYR A 53 -4.46 -7.61 21.15
C TYR A 53 -5.56 -7.63 22.22
N LEU A 54 -6.30 -8.74 22.35
CA LEU A 54 -7.33 -8.89 23.38
C LEU A 54 -6.76 -8.76 24.79
N ARG A 55 -5.60 -9.36 25.05
CA ARG A 55 -4.90 -9.26 26.33
C ARG A 55 -4.46 -7.83 26.64
N GLN A 56 -3.90 -7.14 25.66
CA GLN A 56 -3.36 -5.78 25.85
C GLN A 56 -4.44 -4.73 25.97
N ASN A 57 -5.48 -4.80 25.13
CA ASN A 57 -6.49 -3.76 25.00
C ASN A 57 -7.77 -4.05 25.74
N LYS A 58 -8.00 -5.31 26.16
CA LYS A 58 -9.19 -5.76 26.91
C LYS A 58 -10.51 -5.18 26.36
N PRO A 59 -10.78 -5.29 25.02
CA PRO A 59 -11.99 -4.73 24.44
C PRO A 59 -13.22 -5.46 25.01
N LYS A 60 -14.29 -4.72 25.31
CA LYS A 60 -15.57 -5.29 25.79
C LYS A 60 -16.41 -5.88 24.66
N ASN A 61 -16.05 -5.60 23.42
CA ASN A 61 -16.82 -5.99 22.24
C ASN A 61 -16.36 -7.35 21.71
N PRO A 62 -17.24 -8.12 21.07
CA PRO A 62 -16.85 -9.35 20.39
C PRO A 62 -15.88 -9.06 19.25
N TRP A 63 -15.02 -10.03 18.96
CA TRP A 63 -14.07 -9.95 17.86
C TRP A 63 -14.43 -10.91 16.73
N ARG A 64 -13.95 -10.60 15.53
CA ARG A 64 -13.93 -11.47 14.37
C ARG A 64 -12.61 -11.34 13.63
N GLY A 65 -12.20 -12.43 12.94
CA GLY A 65 -11.10 -12.45 12.00
C GLY A 65 -11.59 -12.69 10.59
N ILE A 66 -10.95 -12.07 9.61
CA ILE A 66 -11.16 -12.33 8.19
C ILE A 66 -9.80 -12.50 7.56
N VAL A 67 -9.60 -13.59 6.80
CA VAL A 67 -8.45 -13.76 5.92
C VAL A 67 -8.93 -13.67 4.49
N ILE A 68 -8.29 -12.80 3.71
CA ILE A 68 -8.61 -12.57 2.30
C ILE A 68 -7.47 -13.17 1.48
N TYR A 69 -7.83 -14.08 0.58
CA TYR A 69 -6.95 -14.75 -0.35
C TYR A 69 -7.29 -14.38 -1.80
N PRO A 70 -6.32 -14.37 -2.72
CA PRO A 70 -6.62 -14.23 -4.14
C PRO A 70 -7.45 -15.42 -4.66
N SER A 71 -7.13 -16.64 -4.22
CA SER A 71 -7.83 -17.90 -4.54
C SER A 71 -7.62 -18.93 -3.45
N SER A 72 -8.42 -19.98 -3.45
CA SER A 72 -8.32 -21.10 -2.50
C SER A 72 -6.98 -21.87 -2.58
N ASN A 73 -6.28 -21.81 -3.71
CA ASN A 73 -4.97 -22.44 -3.89
C ASN A 73 -3.87 -21.85 -3.01
N VAL A 74 -4.03 -20.62 -2.55
CA VAL A 74 -3.07 -19.93 -1.67
C VAL A 74 -3.28 -20.28 -0.20
N ASP A 75 -4.48 -20.75 0.17
CA ASP A 75 -4.83 -21.16 1.53
C ASP A 75 -4.39 -22.61 1.80
N THR A 76 -3.11 -22.81 2.06
CA THR A 76 -2.49 -24.11 2.27
C THR A 76 -2.32 -24.49 3.75
N ALA A 77 -2.60 -23.56 4.67
CA ALA A 77 -2.34 -23.76 6.09
C ALA A 77 -3.34 -24.72 6.75
N ASP A 78 -2.84 -25.55 7.67
CA ASP A 78 -3.67 -26.46 8.45
C ASP A 78 -4.53 -25.70 9.46
N ILE A 79 -5.81 -26.04 9.51
CA ILE A 79 -6.80 -25.46 10.42
C ILE A 79 -7.16 -26.37 11.62
N ASN A 80 -6.52 -27.52 11.76
CA ASN A 80 -6.94 -28.53 12.74
C ASN A 80 -7.01 -27.99 14.17
N HIS A 81 -6.05 -27.15 14.57
CA HIS A 81 -6.03 -26.52 15.89
C HIS A 81 -7.03 -25.36 16.06
N TYR A 82 -7.68 -24.91 14.99
CA TYR A 82 -8.52 -23.71 14.96
C TYR A 82 -9.91 -23.98 14.40
N ARG A 83 -10.25 -25.25 14.19
CA ARG A 83 -11.49 -25.69 13.51
C ARG A 83 -12.73 -25.07 14.14
N GLU A 84 -12.81 -25.01 15.46
CA GLU A 84 -13.96 -24.47 16.20
C GLU A 84 -14.14 -22.97 15.95
N LEU A 85 -13.05 -22.23 15.75
CA LEU A 85 -13.08 -20.79 15.46
C LEU A 85 -13.65 -20.53 14.05
N PHE A 86 -13.37 -21.41 13.10
CA PHE A 86 -13.96 -21.35 11.77
C PHE A 86 -15.43 -21.81 11.78
N GLN A 87 -15.76 -22.92 12.46
CA GLN A 87 -17.12 -23.42 12.56
C GLN A 87 -18.07 -22.43 13.25
N SER A 88 -17.58 -21.73 14.27
CA SER A 88 -18.34 -20.69 14.97
C SER A 88 -18.45 -19.37 14.17
N ARG A 89 -17.84 -19.29 13.00
CA ARG A 89 -17.70 -18.08 12.18
C ARG A 89 -17.02 -16.91 12.89
N ARG A 90 -16.20 -17.21 13.92
CA ARG A 90 -15.31 -16.20 14.52
C ARG A 90 -14.25 -15.76 13.55
N VAL A 91 -13.77 -16.68 12.71
CA VAL A 91 -12.89 -16.41 11.60
C VAL A 91 -13.53 -16.87 10.30
N SER A 92 -13.40 -16.07 9.26
CA SER A 92 -13.91 -16.37 7.93
C SER A 92 -12.79 -16.22 6.91
N ARG A 93 -12.82 -17.04 5.88
CA ARG A 93 -11.95 -16.95 4.69
C ARG A 93 -12.76 -16.38 3.55
N ILE A 94 -12.15 -15.50 2.78
CA ILE A 94 -12.75 -14.91 1.58
C ILE A 94 -11.75 -15.13 0.44
N TYR A 95 -12.18 -15.81 -0.60
CA TYR A 95 -11.44 -16.01 -1.82
C TYR A 95 -11.96 -15.04 -2.87
N LEU A 96 -11.07 -14.16 -3.36
CA LEU A 96 -11.47 -13.07 -4.24
C LEU A 96 -11.95 -13.58 -5.61
N ASP A 97 -11.41 -14.69 -6.09
CA ASP A 97 -11.80 -15.33 -7.35
C ASP A 97 -13.20 -15.98 -7.29
N GLU A 98 -13.67 -16.36 -6.11
CA GLU A 98 -15.02 -16.91 -5.90
C GLU A 98 -16.09 -15.82 -5.77
N LEU A 99 -15.70 -14.55 -5.64
CA LEU A 99 -16.64 -13.44 -5.62
C LEU A 99 -17.19 -13.19 -7.04
N GLY A 100 -18.46 -12.82 -7.13
CA GLY A 100 -19.12 -12.50 -8.40
C GLY A 100 -18.45 -11.37 -9.18
N GLU A 101 -19.04 -10.99 -10.30
CA GLU A 101 -18.54 -9.91 -11.15
C GLU A 101 -18.32 -8.61 -10.36
N THR A 102 -17.21 -7.92 -10.64
CA THR A 102 -16.83 -6.66 -9.96
C THR A 102 -17.95 -5.62 -9.98
N THR A 103 -18.71 -5.57 -11.07
CA THR A 103 -19.86 -4.67 -11.24
C THR A 103 -21.03 -4.95 -10.31
N SER A 104 -21.20 -6.19 -9.86
CA SER A 104 -22.29 -6.61 -8.96
C SER A 104 -21.94 -6.52 -7.47
N LEU A 105 -20.66 -6.32 -7.16
CA LEU A 105 -20.17 -6.28 -5.78
C LEU A 105 -20.33 -4.88 -5.16
N PRO A 106 -20.52 -4.78 -3.84
CA PRO A 106 -20.39 -3.50 -3.14
C PRO A 106 -19.05 -2.84 -3.45
N VAL A 107 -19.04 -1.52 -3.65
CA VAL A 107 -17.87 -0.75 -4.13
C VAL A 107 -16.58 -1.07 -3.38
N GLY A 108 -16.62 -1.17 -2.05
CA GLY A 108 -15.43 -1.49 -1.26
C GLY A 108 -14.87 -2.90 -1.53
N ILE A 109 -15.73 -3.90 -1.75
CA ILE A 109 -15.30 -5.27 -2.08
C ILE A 109 -14.79 -5.32 -3.52
N ALA A 110 -15.47 -4.65 -4.44
CA ALA A 110 -15.07 -4.52 -5.83
C ALA A 110 -13.68 -3.85 -5.96
N THR A 111 -13.38 -2.85 -5.13
CA THR A 111 -12.06 -2.22 -5.08
C THR A 111 -10.97 -3.21 -4.67
N ILE A 112 -11.21 -4.04 -3.63
CA ILE A 112 -10.24 -5.06 -3.22
C ILE A 112 -10.07 -6.11 -4.32
N LYS A 113 -11.14 -6.50 -5.00
CA LYS A 113 -11.08 -7.48 -6.08
C LYS A 113 -10.21 -7.05 -7.26
N LEU A 114 -10.02 -5.74 -7.48
CA LEU A 114 -9.08 -5.22 -8.49
C LEU A 114 -7.67 -5.82 -8.37
N ILE A 115 -7.27 -6.26 -7.19
CA ILE A 115 -5.94 -6.83 -6.97
C ILE A 115 -5.71 -8.07 -7.83
N ILE A 116 -6.75 -8.90 -8.01
CA ILE A 116 -6.68 -10.14 -8.80
C ILE A 116 -7.09 -9.98 -10.26
N GLU A 117 -7.76 -8.88 -10.64
CA GLU A 117 -8.15 -8.63 -12.02
C GLU A 117 -6.93 -8.60 -12.96
N ASP A 118 -7.06 -9.09 -14.18
CA ASP A 118 -5.99 -8.93 -15.17
C ASP A 118 -5.82 -7.44 -15.56
N ARG A 119 -4.72 -7.11 -16.24
CA ARG A 119 -4.39 -5.71 -16.55
C ARG A 119 -5.43 -5.02 -17.44
N ASN A 120 -6.04 -5.73 -18.37
CA ASN A 120 -6.97 -5.14 -19.33
C ASN A 120 -8.34 -4.93 -18.68
N THR A 121 -8.83 -5.92 -17.95
CA THR A 121 -10.09 -5.83 -17.20
C THR A 121 -9.99 -4.83 -16.06
N ALA A 122 -8.84 -4.72 -15.39
CA ALA A 122 -8.61 -3.75 -14.33
C ALA A 122 -8.78 -2.31 -14.82
N ILE A 123 -8.34 -1.97 -16.05
CA ILE A 123 -8.51 -0.62 -16.60
C ILE A 123 -10.00 -0.25 -16.72
N VAL A 124 -10.81 -1.17 -17.21
CA VAL A 124 -12.26 -0.94 -17.35
C VAL A 124 -12.94 -0.88 -15.99
N ALA A 125 -12.61 -1.82 -15.11
CA ALA A 125 -13.18 -1.92 -13.77
C ALA A 125 -12.86 -0.67 -12.90
N VAL A 126 -11.66 -0.10 -13.02
CA VAL A 126 -11.29 1.11 -12.28
C VAL A 126 -12.15 2.31 -12.67
N ARG A 127 -12.42 2.52 -13.97
CA ARG A 127 -13.27 3.62 -14.44
C ARG A 127 -14.69 3.50 -13.88
N ASP A 128 -15.25 2.29 -13.92
CA ASP A 128 -16.56 2.01 -13.32
C ASP A 128 -16.55 2.28 -11.81
N LEU A 129 -15.54 1.78 -11.11
CA LEU A 129 -15.43 1.95 -9.66
C LEU A 129 -15.30 3.41 -9.23
N ILE A 130 -14.54 4.23 -9.96
CA ILE A 130 -14.41 5.67 -9.66
C ILE A 130 -15.79 6.34 -9.78
N THR A 131 -16.53 6.05 -10.85
CA THR A 131 -17.87 6.58 -11.04
C THR A 131 -18.81 6.13 -9.92
N ARG A 132 -18.77 4.85 -9.56
CA ARG A 132 -19.60 4.29 -8.48
C ARG A 132 -19.22 4.84 -7.10
N ILE A 133 -17.94 5.06 -6.81
CA ILE A 133 -17.49 5.69 -5.56
C ILE A 133 -18.12 7.07 -5.41
N GLN A 134 -18.11 7.87 -6.49
CA GLN A 134 -18.69 9.21 -6.47
C GLN A 134 -20.23 9.21 -6.31
N GLN A 135 -20.90 8.20 -6.86
CA GLN A 135 -22.37 8.09 -6.82
C GLN A 135 -22.90 7.41 -5.55
N GLU A 136 -22.27 6.33 -5.10
CA GLU A 136 -22.78 5.47 -4.04
C GLU A 136 -22.28 5.88 -2.64
N ILE A 137 -21.13 6.55 -2.55
CA ILE A 137 -20.51 6.90 -1.26
C ILE A 137 -20.72 8.38 -0.97
N ASN A 138 -21.54 8.69 0.03
CA ASN A 138 -21.86 10.07 0.39
C ASN A 138 -20.83 10.73 1.34
N ILE A 139 -19.92 9.96 1.94
CA ILE A 139 -18.95 10.45 2.91
C ILE A 139 -17.62 10.71 2.20
N GLN A 140 -17.23 11.98 2.07
CA GLN A 140 -16.01 12.41 1.40
C GLN A 140 -14.74 11.65 1.86
N GLN A 141 -14.60 11.45 3.17
CA GLN A 141 -13.46 10.71 3.72
C GLN A 141 -13.42 9.25 3.23
N GLN A 142 -14.57 8.59 3.08
CA GLN A 142 -14.63 7.23 2.56
C GLN A 142 -14.36 7.18 1.05
N GLN A 143 -14.88 8.15 0.29
CA GLN A 143 -14.53 8.28 -1.13
C GLN A 143 -13.03 8.37 -1.30
N ARG A 144 -12.39 9.29 -0.56
CA ARG A 144 -10.95 9.50 -0.61
C ARG A 144 -10.17 8.23 -0.26
N GLN A 145 -10.54 7.51 0.80
CA GLN A 145 -9.88 6.26 1.18
C GLN A 145 -9.97 5.18 0.11
N LEU A 146 -11.12 5.07 -0.58
CA LEU A 146 -11.29 4.11 -1.67
C LEU A 146 -10.47 4.51 -2.91
N LEU A 147 -10.40 5.79 -3.25
CA LEU A 147 -9.56 6.29 -4.34
C LEU A 147 -8.07 6.09 -4.04
N GLU A 148 -7.62 6.32 -2.81
CA GLU A 148 -6.25 6.03 -2.36
C GLU A 148 -5.93 4.53 -2.47
N LEU A 149 -6.88 3.66 -2.15
CA LEU A 149 -6.71 2.21 -2.30
C LEU A 149 -6.60 1.81 -3.77
N ILE A 150 -7.46 2.37 -4.64
CA ILE A 150 -7.38 2.14 -6.10
C ILE A 150 -6.03 2.59 -6.63
N GLU A 151 -5.56 3.79 -6.28
CA GLU A 151 -4.25 4.29 -6.70
C GLU A 151 -3.12 3.35 -6.28
N THR A 152 -3.13 2.92 -5.01
CA THR A 152 -2.15 1.97 -4.49
C THR A 152 -2.13 0.68 -5.30
N ILE A 153 -3.30 0.09 -5.57
CA ILE A 153 -3.43 -1.14 -6.37
C ILE A 153 -2.90 -0.91 -7.79
N LEU A 154 -3.20 0.23 -8.42
CA LEU A 154 -2.75 0.55 -9.77
C LEU A 154 -1.22 0.72 -9.85
N VAL A 155 -0.61 1.38 -8.89
CA VAL A 155 0.86 1.53 -8.81
C VAL A 155 1.54 0.15 -8.75
N TYR A 156 1.05 -0.76 -7.91
CA TYR A 156 1.58 -2.12 -7.85
C TYR A 156 1.31 -2.94 -9.12
N LYS A 157 0.14 -2.78 -9.71
CA LYS A 157 -0.27 -3.54 -10.90
C LYS A 157 0.44 -3.07 -12.17
N PHE A 158 0.78 -1.78 -12.25
CA PHE A 158 1.41 -1.13 -13.40
C PHE A 158 2.73 -0.44 -13.03
N PRO A 159 3.75 -1.18 -12.55
CA PRO A 159 5.00 -0.59 -12.02
C PRO A 159 5.83 0.17 -13.06
N ARG A 160 5.55 -0.02 -14.36
CA ARG A 160 6.22 0.69 -15.46
C ARG A 160 5.46 1.94 -15.92
N MET A 161 4.28 2.19 -15.43
CA MET A 161 3.52 3.40 -15.74
C MET A 161 3.86 4.49 -14.74
N SER A 162 4.19 5.68 -15.23
CA SER A 162 4.30 6.83 -14.35
C SER A 162 2.93 7.16 -13.75
N ARG A 163 2.91 7.73 -12.56
CA ARG A 163 1.67 8.20 -11.92
C ARG A 163 0.88 9.14 -12.81
N LYS A 164 1.57 10.02 -13.55
CA LYS A 164 0.95 10.93 -14.50
C LYS A 164 0.15 10.18 -15.57
N VAL A 165 0.70 9.10 -16.11
CA VAL A 165 0.00 8.25 -17.09
C VAL A 165 -1.22 7.56 -16.46
N ILE A 166 -1.10 7.11 -15.21
CA ILE A 166 -2.24 6.55 -14.46
C ILE A 166 -3.33 7.60 -14.26
N GLU A 167 -2.99 8.81 -13.83
CA GLU A 167 -3.96 9.90 -13.67
C GLU A 167 -4.69 10.23 -14.98
N GLU A 168 -3.95 10.40 -16.07
CA GLU A 168 -4.51 10.71 -17.38
C GLU A 168 -5.42 9.58 -17.91
N MET A 169 -5.00 8.33 -17.74
CA MET A 169 -5.74 7.14 -18.21
C MET A 169 -7.06 6.96 -17.46
N PHE A 170 -7.13 7.29 -16.20
CA PHE A 170 -8.29 7.04 -15.34
C PHE A 170 -9.10 8.32 -15.01
N GLY A 171 -8.66 9.49 -15.49
CA GLY A 171 -9.34 10.76 -15.21
C GLY A 171 -9.28 11.16 -13.74
N LEU A 172 -8.23 10.75 -13.04
CA LEU A 172 -8.11 10.83 -11.58
C LEU A 172 -7.56 12.20 -11.14
N SER A 173 -8.04 13.31 -11.69
CA SER A 173 -7.67 14.66 -11.23
C SER A 173 -7.87 14.85 -9.70
N ASP A 174 -8.81 14.12 -9.12
CA ASP A 174 -9.08 14.12 -7.68
C ASP A 174 -8.01 13.35 -6.86
N LEU A 175 -7.20 12.49 -7.51
CA LEU A 175 -6.07 11.81 -6.84
C LEU A 175 -4.94 12.76 -6.42
N LYS A 176 -4.85 13.97 -6.99
CA LYS A 176 -3.89 15.00 -6.53
C LYS A 176 -4.04 15.36 -5.06
N GLN A 177 -5.18 15.05 -4.47
CA GLN A 177 -5.46 15.24 -3.05
C GLN A 177 -5.14 14.01 -2.21
N THR A 178 -4.74 12.89 -2.81
CA THR A 178 -4.39 11.67 -2.07
C THR A 178 -3.03 11.82 -1.41
N ARG A 179 -2.86 11.17 -0.26
CA ARG A 179 -1.59 11.14 0.47
C ARG A 179 -0.48 10.51 -0.36
N VAL A 180 -0.78 9.43 -1.08
CA VAL A 180 0.17 8.72 -1.95
C VAL A 180 0.71 9.63 -3.05
N TYR A 181 -0.16 10.46 -3.66
CA TYR A 181 0.25 11.46 -4.64
C TYR A 181 1.17 12.51 -4.01
N GLN A 182 0.78 13.07 -2.86
CA GLN A 182 1.54 14.12 -2.19
C GLN A 182 2.92 13.63 -1.73
N GLU A 183 2.99 12.43 -1.14
CA GLU A 183 4.26 11.78 -0.75
C GLU A 183 5.16 11.55 -1.97
N GLY A 184 4.61 11.04 -3.09
CA GLY A 184 5.40 10.85 -4.31
C GLY A 184 5.85 12.14 -4.99
N VAL A 185 5.07 13.22 -4.92
CA VAL A 185 5.50 14.55 -5.39
C VAL A 185 6.64 15.08 -4.53
N GLU A 186 6.55 14.90 -3.21
CA GLU A 186 7.59 15.37 -2.29
C GLU A 186 8.89 14.55 -2.45
N GLU A 187 8.78 13.22 -2.54
CA GLU A 187 9.93 12.36 -2.85
C GLU A 187 10.59 12.72 -4.19
N GLY A 188 9.78 12.93 -5.24
CA GLY A 188 10.31 13.34 -6.56
C GLY A 188 10.97 14.71 -6.53
N LYS A 189 10.46 15.67 -5.74
CA LYS A 189 11.10 16.97 -5.54
C LYS A 189 12.42 16.85 -4.77
N GLN A 190 12.49 15.98 -3.78
CA GLN A 190 13.71 15.77 -3.01
C GLN A 190 14.78 15.09 -3.89
N GLN A 191 14.41 14.04 -4.63
CA GLN A 191 15.32 13.39 -5.59
C GLN A 191 15.81 14.35 -6.66
N GLY A 192 14.91 15.13 -7.27
CA GLY A 192 15.28 16.11 -8.28
C GLY A 192 16.22 17.21 -7.74
N LYS A 193 16.03 17.65 -6.50
CA LYS A 193 16.97 18.59 -5.85
C LYS A 193 18.35 17.97 -5.60
N GLU A 194 18.38 16.71 -5.21
CA GLU A 194 19.63 16.00 -4.96
C GLU A 194 20.38 15.74 -6.27
N GLU A 195 19.69 15.33 -7.33
CA GLU A 195 20.25 15.20 -8.68
C GLU A 195 20.80 16.55 -9.19
N GLU A 196 20.05 17.64 -9.05
CA GLU A 196 20.48 18.99 -9.44
C GLU A 196 21.73 19.44 -8.67
N ARG A 197 21.82 19.15 -7.36
CA ARG A 197 23.01 19.42 -6.54
C ARG A 197 24.21 18.65 -7.07
N ILE A 198 24.07 17.36 -7.33
CA ILE A 198 25.14 16.51 -7.87
C ILE A 198 25.55 16.98 -9.27
N GLU A 199 24.61 17.28 -10.16
CA GLU A 199 24.88 17.80 -11.51
C GLU A 199 25.55 19.17 -11.50
N SER A 200 25.46 19.94 -10.42
CA SER A 200 26.11 21.23 -10.29
C SER A 200 27.60 21.15 -9.91
N ILE A 201 28.05 20.02 -9.31
CA ILE A 201 29.44 19.80 -8.87
C ILE A 201 30.47 20.12 -9.96
N PRO A 202 30.33 19.62 -11.22
CA PRO A 202 31.33 19.92 -12.27
C PRO A 202 31.41 21.40 -12.63
N ARG A 203 30.31 22.13 -12.53
CA ARG A 203 30.28 23.59 -12.80
C ARG A 203 31.01 24.36 -11.71
N LEU A 204 30.85 23.96 -10.46
CA LEU A 204 31.49 24.60 -9.31
C LEU A 204 33.00 24.31 -9.27
N LEU A 205 33.41 23.09 -9.65
CA LEU A 205 34.82 22.75 -9.82
C LEU A 205 35.52 23.64 -10.90
N LYS A 206 34.85 23.96 -12.01
CA LYS A 206 35.35 24.87 -13.05
C LYS A 206 35.50 26.32 -12.59
N LEU A 207 34.89 26.65 -11.44
CA LEU A 207 35.03 27.96 -10.78
C LEU A 207 36.13 27.96 -9.70
N ASP A 208 37.02 26.95 -9.72
CA ASP A 208 38.13 26.77 -8.78
C ASP A 208 37.70 26.65 -7.30
N LEU A 209 36.48 26.21 -7.03
CA LEU A 209 36.03 25.93 -5.66
C LEU A 209 36.58 24.57 -5.17
N SER A 210 37.02 24.54 -3.91
CA SER A 210 37.48 23.28 -3.30
C SER A 210 36.32 22.30 -3.03
N ILE A 211 36.64 21.01 -2.94
CA ILE A 211 35.67 19.94 -2.64
C ILE A 211 34.91 20.26 -1.34
N GLU A 212 35.61 20.80 -0.33
CA GLU A 212 35.04 21.20 0.95
C GLU A 212 34.05 22.37 0.80
N GLN A 213 34.40 23.36 -0.03
CA GLN A 213 33.52 24.50 -0.32
C GLN A 213 32.27 24.08 -1.11
N ILE A 214 32.43 23.14 -2.05
CA ILE A 214 31.33 22.57 -2.81
C ILE A 214 30.40 21.76 -1.90
N ALA A 215 30.95 20.88 -1.05
CA ALA A 215 30.19 20.10 -0.11
C ALA A 215 29.36 21.00 0.85
N GLN A 216 30.02 22.05 1.37
CA GLN A 216 29.34 23.03 2.24
C GLN A 216 28.29 23.86 1.48
N GLY A 217 28.59 24.30 0.27
CA GLY A 217 27.69 25.16 -0.53
C GLY A 217 26.44 24.39 -1.04
N LEU A 218 26.56 23.10 -1.31
CA LEU A 218 25.48 22.25 -1.78
C LEU A 218 24.77 21.48 -0.65
N ASP A 219 25.27 21.58 0.59
CA ASP A 219 24.76 20.79 1.73
C ASP A 219 24.79 19.28 1.41
N LEU A 220 25.94 18.81 0.90
CA LEU A 220 26.24 17.42 0.57
C LEU A 220 27.34 16.88 1.48
N ASP A 221 27.35 15.55 1.65
CA ASP A 221 28.44 14.87 2.34
C ASP A 221 29.74 14.99 1.55
N LEU A 222 30.84 15.24 2.26
CA LEU A 222 32.17 15.44 1.64
C LEU A 222 32.64 14.22 0.83
N GLU A 223 32.39 13.03 1.33
CA GLU A 223 32.75 11.77 0.66
C GLU A 223 31.90 11.55 -0.61
N GLU A 224 30.64 11.97 -0.59
CA GLU A 224 29.79 11.94 -1.77
C GLU A 224 30.33 12.85 -2.88
N VAL A 225 30.71 14.08 -2.55
CA VAL A 225 31.31 15.01 -3.52
C VAL A 225 32.63 14.46 -4.08
N ARG A 226 33.50 13.87 -3.24
CA ARG A 226 34.75 13.22 -3.69
C ARG A 226 34.45 12.09 -4.68
N ARG A 227 33.52 11.21 -4.35
CA ARG A 227 33.15 10.08 -5.22
C ARG A 227 32.63 10.53 -6.57
N GLN A 228 31.85 11.61 -6.62
CA GLN A 228 31.32 12.16 -7.86
C GLN A 228 32.44 12.78 -8.72
N VAL A 229 33.44 13.43 -8.12
CA VAL A 229 34.60 13.99 -8.81
C VAL A 229 35.46 12.87 -9.39
N GLU A 230 35.76 11.82 -8.64
CA GLU A 230 36.55 10.66 -9.10
C GLU A 230 35.87 9.93 -10.26
N ASN A 231 34.53 9.70 -10.19
CA ASN A 231 33.77 9.07 -11.26
C ASN A 231 33.82 9.88 -12.59
N GLN A 232 33.88 11.21 -12.50
CA GLN A 232 33.96 12.05 -13.69
C GLN A 232 35.38 12.06 -14.31
N SER A 233 36.41 11.96 -13.48
CA SER A 233 37.80 11.86 -13.97
C SER A 233 38.05 10.55 -14.71
N SER A 234 37.38 9.47 -14.29
CA SER A 234 37.48 8.13 -14.91
C SER A 234 36.73 7.99 -16.24
N ASN A 235 35.82 8.89 -16.57
CA ASN A 235 35.05 8.87 -17.82
C ASN A 235 35.61 9.80 -18.93
N GLN A 236 36.75 10.45 -18.70
CA GLN A 236 37.42 11.35 -19.68
C GLN A 236 38.69 10.76 -20.29
N ASP A 237 39.09 9.56 -19.90
CA ASP A 237 40.16 8.75 -20.53
C ASP A 237 39.54 7.67 -21.46
#